data_153d6dc376fab5b440cfd74c98dcdc98
#
_entry.id   153d6dc376fab5b440cfd74c98dcdc98
#
_cell.length_a   1.000
_cell.length_b   1.000
_cell.length_c   1.000
_cell.angle_alpha   90.00
_cell.angle_beta   90.00
_cell.angle_gamma   90.00
#
_symmetry.space_group_name_H-M   'P 1'
#
loop_
_entity.id
_entity.type
_entity.pdbx_description
1 polymer ?
#
loop_
_entity_poly.entity_id
_entity_poly.type
_entity_poly.pdbx_seq_one_letter_code
_entity_poly.pdbx_strand_id
1 'polypeptide(L)'
;ELRRRQEMVGESVPGAYMASIMDLGMYEDIHPKHKKEVGERLALLARGKVYGEPVLCEPPALIGAERTQEGIALHFANTGIGLWEMEVQPENETEAERPSPLTGPEQMKDGFVVSQEGRLLEIREIDLREDTMVLRTEPLSDVKCQVSFAWVPYIRVRIYNSCLLYT
;
A
#
# COMPACT_ATOMS: atom_id res chain seq x y z
N GLU A 1 6.34 -10.07 -7.26
CA GLU A 1 5.89 -11.47 -7.26
C GLU A 1 6.04 -12.12 -5.88
N LEU A 2 7.18 -11.98 -5.20
CA LEU A 2 7.42 -12.60 -3.87
C LEU A 2 6.37 -12.16 -2.84
N ARG A 3 6.12 -10.85 -2.70
CA ARG A 3 5.12 -10.31 -1.76
C ARG A 3 3.73 -10.90 -1.98
N ARG A 4 3.29 -11.02 -3.24
CA ARG A 4 2.00 -11.64 -3.55
C ARG A 4 1.94 -13.11 -3.14
N ARG A 5 3.04 -13.87 -3.30
CA ARG A 5 3.11 -15.25 -2.85
C ARG A 5 3.07 -15.38 -1.33
N GLN A 6 3.70 -14.46 -0.60
CA GLN A 6 3.62 -14.40 0.87
C GLN A 6 2.19 -14.11 1.34
N GLU A 7 1.51 -13.16 0.69
CA GLU A 7 0.10 -12.86 0.95
C GLU A 7 -0.80 -14.09 0.73
N MET A 8 -0.62 -14.80 -0.39
CA MET A 8 -1.35 -16.04 -0.68
C MET A 8 -1.16 -17.13 0.39
N VAL A 9 -0.04 -17.18 1.08
CA VAL A 9 0.15 -18.11 2.22
C VAL A 9 -0.80 -17.75 3.35
N GLY A 10 -0.92 -16.45 3.69
CA GLY A 10 -1.87 -15.98 4.70
C GLY A 10 -3.33 -16.27 4.32
N GLU A 11 -3.67 -16.22 3.01
CA GLU A 11 -5.00 -16.52 2.50
C GLU A 11 -5.33 -18.03 2.51
N SER A 12 -4.33 -18.90 2.27
CA SER A 12 -4.52 -20.33 2.00
C SER A 12 -4.19 -21.25 3.18
N VAL A 13 -3.39 -20.80 4.14
CA VAL A 13 -2.96 -21.62 5.28
C VAL A 13 -3.68 -21.17 6.55
N PRO A 14 -4.56 -22.00 7.13
CA PRO A 14 -5.24 -21.66 8.38
C PRO A 14 -4.24 -21.34 9.52
N GLY A 15 -4.47 -20.21 10.19
CA GLY A 15 -3.61 -19.76 11.29
C GLY A 15 -2.31 -19.08 10.87
N ALA A 16 -2.04 -18.91 9.56
CA ALA A 16 -0.96 -18.10 9.06
C ALA A 16 -1.45 -16.66 8.82
N TYR A 17 -0.70 -15.69 9.31
CA TYR A 17 -1.02 -14.26 9.16
C TYR A 17 0.22 -13.50 8.73
N MET A 18 0.05 -12.47 7.91
CA MET A 18 1.16 -11.67 7.39
C MET A 18 1.10 -10.23 7.93
N ALA A 19 2.18 -9.79 8.57
CA ALA A 19 2.40 -8.38 8.84
C ALA A 19 3.16 -7.77 7.66
N SER A 20 2.57 -6.78 7.00
CA SER A 20 3.28 -6.04 5.96
C SER A 20 4.24 -5.02 6.58
N ILE A 21 5.47 -4.95 6.06
CA ILE A 21 6.56 -4.09 6.54
C ILE A 21 7.25 -3.32 5.41
N MET A 22 6.53 -3.10 4.30
CA MET A 22 7.09 -2.45 3.11
C MET A 22 7.58 -1.01 3.37
N ASP A 23 6.90 -0.29 4.27
CA ASP A 23 7.21 1.07 4.69
C ASP A 23 8.37 1.16 5.68
N LEU A 24 8.73 0.04 6.32
CA LEU A 24 9.78 -0.05 7.34
C LEU A 24 11.12 -0.51 6.77
N GLY A 25 11.17 -0.82 5.48
CA GLY A 25 12.36 -1.23 4.76
C GLY A 25 13.32 -0.05 4.52
N MET A 26 14.59 -0.37 4.33
CA MET A 26 15.62 0.59 3.94
C MET A 26 16.08 0.29 2.51
N TYR A 27 16.46 1.33 1.75
CA TYR A 27 16.88 1.13 0.36
C TYR A 27 18.22 0.39 0.26
N GLU A 28 19.21 0.81 1.05
CA GLU A 28 20.58 0.29 1.00
C GLU A 28 20.85 -0.85 2.02
N ASP A 29 19.92 -1.13 2.92
CA ASP A 29 20.10 -2.12 3.97
C ASP A 29 18.92 -3.08 4.05
N ILE A 30 19.19 -4.37 3.91
CA ILE A 30 18.18 -5.43 4.07
C ILE A 30 17.78 -5.67 5.54
N HIS A 31 18.46 -5.01 6.49
CA HIS A 31 18.20 -5.12 7.92
C HIS A 31 17.40 -3.90 8.41
N PRO A 32 16.07 -3.94 8.38
CA PRO A 32 15.26 -2.79 8.80
C PRO A 32 15.56 -2.43 10.26
N LYS A 33 15.78 -1.14 10.53
CA LYS A 33 16.07 -0.62 11.88
C LYS A 33 14.79 -0.48 12.73
N HIS A 34 13.64 -0.34 12.09
CA HIS A 34 12.30 -0.15 12.70
C HIS A 34 11.75 -1.43 13.34
N LYS A 35 12.49 -2.05 14.26
CA LYS A 35 12.11 -3.34 14.86
C LYS A 35 10.90 -3.23 15.80
N LYS A 36 10.72 -2.07 16.42
CA LYS A 36 9.61 -1.79 17.33
C LYS A 36 8.28 -1.86 16.55
N GLU A 37 8.18 -1.15 15.43
CA GLU A 37 7.02 -1.09 14.57
C GLU A 37 6.66 -2.47 13.99
N VAL A 38 7.68 -3.27 13.63
CA VAL A 38 7.48 -4.67 13.23
C VAL A 38 6.83 -5.47 14.37
N GLY A 39 7.36 -5.34 15.59
CA GLY A 39 6.83 -6.01 16.78
C GLY A 39 5.39 -5.58 17.11
N GLU A 40 5.09 -4.29 16.99
CA GLU A 40 3.74 -3.74 17.23
C GLU A 40 2.72 -4.29 16.22
N ARG A 41 3.07 -4.40 14.93
CA ARG A 41 2.20 -5.01 13.92
C ARG A 41 1.95 -6.49 14.15
N LEU A 42 2.98 -7.24 14.53
CA LEU A 42 2.83 -8.65 14.91
C LEU A 42 1.95 -8.80 16.16
N ALA A 43 2.10 -7.92 17.15
CA ALA A 43 1.26 -7.90 18.33
C ALA A 43 -0.21 -7.59 17.99
N LEU A 44 -0.48 -6.63 17.09
CA LEU A 44 -1.83 -6.33 16.62
C LEU A 44 -2.48 -7.54 15.94
N LEU A 45 -1.74 -8.23 15.06
CA LEU A 45 -2.23 -9.46 14.44
C LEU A 45 -2.55 -10.54 15.47
N ALA A 46 -1.68 -10.76 16.45
CA ALA A 46 -1.94 -11.73 17.52
C ALA A 46 -3.19 -11.35 18.31
N ARG A 47 -3.35 -10.09 18.70
CA ARG A 47 -4.52 -9.60 19.42
C ARG A 47 -5.82 -9.83 18.63
N GLY A 48 -5.87 -9.42 17.37
CA GLY A 48 -7.08 -9.55 16.55
C GLY A 48 -7.34 -10.97 16.09
N LYS A 49 -6.34 -11.67 15.56
CA LYS A 49 -6.52 -12.97 14.89
C LYS A 49 -6.43 -14.18 15.83
N VAL A 50 -5.63 -14.10 16.90
CA VAL A 50 -5.41 -15.23 17.80
C VAL A 50 -6.20 -15.07 19.08
N TYR A 51 -6.22 -13.89 19.67
CA TYR A 51 -6.93 -13.63 20.93
C TYR A 51 -8.36 -13.12 20.73
N GLY A 52 -8.76 -12.80 19.49
CA GLY A 52 -10.13 -12.39 19.17
C GLY A 52 -10.52 -11.02 19.72
N GLU A 53 -9.55 -10.14 19.97
CA GLU A 53 -9.84 -8.78 20.40
C GLU A 53 -10.44 -7.96 19.24
N PRO A 54 -11.39 -7.06 19.51
CA PRO A 54 -12.02 -6.23 18.50
C PRO A 54 -11.11 -5.05 18.11
N VAL A 55 -9.92 -5.35 17.56
CA VAL A 55 -8.93 -4.37 17.13
C VAL A 55 -8.72 -4.45 15.62
N LEU A 56 -8.48 -3.29 15.00
CA LEU A 56 -8.07 -3.23 13.60
C LEU A 56 -6.61 -3.71 13.51
N CYS A 57 -6.39 -4.91 12.97
CA CYS A 57 -5.09 -5.57 12.95
C CYS A 57 -4.56 -5.89 11.56
N GLU A 58 -5.35 -5.63 10.52
CA GLU A 58 -4.99 -5.88 9.13
C GLU A 58 -4.82 -4.56 8.36
N PRO A 59 -3.94 -4.52 7.35
CA PRO A 59 -3.81 -3.35 6.49
C PRO A 59 -5.07 -3.16 5.62
N PRO A 60 -5.24 -2.00 5.00
CA PRO A 60 -6.27 -1.80 3.99
C PRO A 60 -6.18 -2.87 2.91
N ALA A 61 -7.30 -3.49 2.59
CA ALA A 61 -7.40 -4.51 1.56
C ALA A 61 -8.28 -4.04 0.41
N LEU A 62 -7.77 -4.07 -0.81
CA LEU A 62 -8.55 -3.72 -1.99
C LEU A 62 -9.69 -4.72 -2.20
N ILE A 63 -10.94 -4.25 -2.17
CA ILE A 63 -12.14 -5.06 -2.35
C ILE A 63 -12.89 -4.78 -3.65
N GLY A 64 -12.57 -3.68 -4.32
CA GLY A 64 -13.21 -3.33 -5.58
C GLY A 64 -12.53 -2.16 -6.28
N ALA A 65 -12.79 -2.06 -7.57
CA ALA A 65 -12.36 -0.92 -8.38
C ALA A 65 -13.43 -0.62 -9.44
N GLU A 66 -13.69 0.67 -9.66
CA GLU A 66 -14.61 1.11 -10.69
C GLU A 66 -14.10 2.35 -11.43
N ARG A 67 -14.60 2.54 -12.63
CA ARG A 67 -14.36 3.77 -13.38
C ARG A 67 -15.31 4.85 -12.92
N THR A 68 -14.77 6.05 -12.84
CA THR A 68 -15.52 7.26 -12.57
C THR A 68 -15.25 8.30 -13.66
N GLN A 69 -15.97 9.41 -13.62
CA GLN A 69 -15.67 10.55 -14.51
C GLN A 69 -14.32 11.20 -14.17
N GLU A 70 -13.81 11.00 -12.96
CA GLU A 70 -12.57 11.60 -12.47
C GLU A 70 -11.34 10.69 -12.69
N GLY A 71 -11.55 9.40 -12.98
CA GLY A 71 -10.50 8.40 -13.12
C GLY A 71 -10.91 7.02 -12.62
N ILE A 72 -10.17 6.42 -11.67
CA ILE A 72 -10.46 5.11 -11.13
C ILE A 72 -10.64 5.23 -9.62
N ALA A 73 -11.80 4.80 -9.11
CA ALA A 73 -12.03 4.64 -7.69
C ALA A 73 -11.64 3.22 -7.25
N LEU A 74 -10.87 3.14 -6.18
CA LEU A 74 -10.42 1.92 -5.52
C LEU A 74 -11.09 1.87 -4.15
N HIS A 75 -11.80 0.78 -3.84
CA HIS A 75 -12.52 0.59 -2.58
C HIS A 75 -11.76 -0.36 -1.68
N PHE A 76 -11.64 0.00 -0.40
CA PHE A 76 -10.85 -0.75 0.57
C PHE A 76 -11.68 -1.19 1.77
N ALA A 77 -11.42 -2.41 2.25
CA ALA A 77 -11.78 -2.85 3.59
C ALA A 77 -10.64 -2.55 4.57
N ASN A 78 -10.89 -2.74 5.86
CA ASN A 78 -9.92 -2.56 6.94
C ASN A 78 -9.36 -1.14 7.05
N THR A 79 -10.13 -0.13 6.72
CA THR A 79 -9.71 1.29 6.77
C THR A 79 -9.89 1.91 8.16
N GLY A 80 -10.72 1.31 9.00
CA GLY A 80 -11.10 1.88 10.30
C GLY A 80 -11.94 3.14 10.13
N ILE A 81 -11.43 4.29 10.57
CA ILE A 81 -12.10 5.59 10.38
C ILE A 81 -11.70 6.27 9.06
N GLY A 82 -10.90 5.61 8.24
CA GLY A 82 -10.52 6.08 6.91
C GLY A 82 -9.08 5.78 6.52
N LEU A 83 -8.77 6.11 5.28
CA LEU A 83 -7.43 6.12 4.71
C LEU A 83 -6.76 7.46 4.99
N TRP A 84 -5.47 7.42 5.34
CA TRP A 84 -4.68 8.59 5.68
C TRP A 84 -3.42 8.63 4.86
N GLU A 85 -3.06 9.82 4.39
CA GLU A 85 -1.74 10.06 3.84
C GLU A 85 -0.79 10.46 4.98
N MET A 86 0.29 9.73 5.11
CA MET A 86 1.37 10.03 6.05
C MET A 86 2.72 9.88 5.37
N GLU A 87 3.62 10.79 5.67
CA GLU A 87 5.02 10.62 5.36
C GLU A 87 5.72 10.12 6.64
N VAL A 88 5.99 8.81 6.70
CA VAL A 88 6.86 8.28 7.74
C VAL A 88 8.27 8.74 7.43
N GLN A 89 8.74 9.73 8.15
CA GLN A 89 10.14 10.09 8.12
C GLN A 89 10.90 9.10 9.01
N PRO A 90 11.83 8.32 8.48
CA PRO A 90 12.70 7.51 9.31
C PRO A 90 13.53 8.45 10.18
N GLU A 91 13.40 8.32 11.49
CA GLU A 91 14.04 9.22 12.47
C GLU A 91 15.58 9.27 12.38
N ASN A 92 16.20 8.44 11.55
CA ASN A 92 17.65 8.28 11.46
C ASN A 92 18.19 8.06 10.03
N GLU A 93 17.43 8.32 8.98
CA GLU A 93 17.98 8.28 7.62
C GLU A 93 18.72 9.58 7.33
N THR A 94 20.01 9.48 7.02
CA THR A 94 20.76 10.59 6.43
C THR A 94 20.26 10.86 5.01
N GLU A 95 20.48 12.07 4.46
CA GLU A 95 20.11 12.37 3.08
C GLU A 95 20.73 11.40 2.04
N ALA A 96 21.89 10.81 2.36
CA ALA A 96 22.54 9.80 1.53
C ALA A 96 21.80 8.43 1.54
N GLU A 97 21.03 8.15 2.58
CA GLU A 97 20.22 6.92 2.71
C GLU A 97 18.83 7.08 2.06
N ARG A 98 18.49 8.30 1.60
CA ARG A 98 17.28 8.52 0.83
C ARG A 98 17.43 7.88 -0.54
N PRO A 99 16.53 6.98 -0.95
CA PRO A 99 16.61 6.42 -2.29
C PRO A 99 16.56 7.55 -3.31
N SER A 100 17.44 7.44 -4.31
CA SER A 100 17.26 8.20 -5.53
C SER A 100 15.81 8.03 -6.00
N PRO A 101 15.11 9.08 -6.37
CA PRO A 101 13.74 8.95 -6.79
C PRO A 101 13.67 7.95 -7.94
N LEU A 102 12.86 6.93 -7.74
CA LEU A 102 12.23 6.12 -8.77
C LEU A 102 13.05 4.98 -9.37
N THR A 103 12.80 3.83 -8.85
CA THR A 103 12.96 2.56 -9.58
C THR A 103 11.72 2.22 -10.43
N GLY A 104 10.75 3.12 -10.53
CA GLY A 104 9.49 2.94 -11.25
C GLY A 104 9.36 3.81 -12.51
N PRO A 105 8.33 3.61 -13.32
CA PRO A 105 8.04 4.45 -14.47
C PRO A 105 7.74 5.90 -14.04
N GLU A 106 8.03 6.85 -14.92
CA GLU A 106 7.79 8.29 -14.67
C GLU A 106 6.32 8.60 -14.30
N GLN A 107 5.37 7.81 -14.83
CA GLN A 107 3.94 7.94 -14.55
C GLN A 107 3.50 7.33 -13.21
N MET A 108 4.42 6.72 -12.45
CA MET A 108 4.11 6.18 -11.14
C MET A 108 3.89 7.31 -10.13
N LYS A 109 2.77 7.26 -9.41
CA LYS A 109 2.48 8.19 -8.32
C LYS A 109 2.18 7.42 -7.04
N ASP A 110 2.94 7.69 -5.98
CA ASP A 110 2.83 7.03 -4.67
C ASP A 110 2.71 5.49 -4.76
N GLY A 111 3.42 4.90 -5.74
CA GLY A 111 3.45 3.47 -6.01
C GLY A 111 2.37 2.96 -6.95
N PHE A 112 1.41 3.78 -7.32
CA PHE A 112 0.36 3.40 -8.25
C PHE A 112 0.78 3.66 -9.69
N VAL A 113 0.43 2.74 -10.56
CA VAL A 113 0.56 2.84 -12.01
C VAL A 113 -0.76 2.42 -12.63
N VAL A 114 -1.28 3.24 -13.54
CA VAL A 114 -2.48 2.94 -14.32
C VAL A 114 -2.08 2.71 -15.76
N SER A 115 -2.65 1.69 -16.40
CA SER A 115 -2.42 1.44 -17.82
C SER A 115 -3.68 1.02 -18.55
N GLN A 116 -3.75 1.37 -19.83
CA GLN A 116 -4.75 0.90 -20.80
C GLN A 116 -4.04 0.40 -22.07
N GLU A 117 -4.33 -0.81 -22.51
CA GLU A 117 -3.74 -1.41 -23.72
C GLU A 117 -2.20 -1.33 -23.75
N GLY A 118 -1.55 -1.42 -22.59
CA GLY A 118 -0.09 -1.32 -22.46
C GLY A 118 0.46 0.10 -22.43
N ARG A 119 -0.39 1.14 -22.65
CA ARG A 119 0.00 2.54 -22.46
C ARG A 119 -0.15 2.92 -20.99
N LEU A 120 0.86 3.54 -20.42
CA LEU A 120 0.80 4.12 -19.09
C LEU A 120 0.04 5.45 -19.14
N LEU A 121 -0.84 5.64 -18.15
CA LEU A 121 -1.63 6.86 -17.99
C LEU A 121 -1.06 7.70 -16.85
N GLU A 122 -1.05 9.01 -17.03
CA GLU A 122 -0.66 9.94 -15.99
C GLU A 122 -1.69 9.96 -14.86
N ILE A 123 -1.24 9.75 -13.62
CA ILE A 123 -2.02 9.97 -12.41
C ILE A 123 -1.75 11.40 -11.95
N ARG A 124 -2.72 12.29 -12.14
CA ARG A 124 -2.61 13.71 -11.77
C ARG A 124 -2.64 13.92 -10.27
N GLU A 125 -3.58 13.22 -9.61
CA GLU A 125 -3.86 13.36 -8.19
C GLU A 125 -4.35 12.04 -7.60
N ILE A 126 -4.09 11.82 -6.31
CA ILE A 126 -4.68 10.75 -5.50
C ILE A 126 -5.54 11.44 -4.43
N ASP A 127 -6.84 11.16 -4.45
CA ASP A 127 -7.82 11.75 -3.54
C ASP A 127 -8.35 10.65 -2.59
N LEU A 128 -8.18 10.84 -1.28
CA LEU A 128 -8.59 9.89 -0.26
C LEU A 128 -9.95 10.30 0.32
N ARG A 129 -10.90 9.36 0.34
CA ARG A 129 -12.27 9.55 0.83
C ARG A 129 -12.68 8.37 1.70
N GLU A 130 -12.43 8.45 2.99
CA GLU A 130 -12.76 7.37 3.94
C GLU A 130 -12.17 6.02 3.53
N ASP A 131 -12.99 5.15 2.94
CA ASP A 131 -12.61 3.81 2.47
C ASP A 131 -12.31 3.75 0.97
N THR A 132 -12.34 4.88 0.28
CA THR A 132 -12.17 4.98 -1.16
C THR A 132 -10.98 5.86 -1.51
N MET A 133 -10.19 5.42 -2.47
CA MET A 133 -9.12 6.19 -3.09
C MET A 133 -9.45 6.44 -4.54
N VAL A 134 -9.44 7.69 -4.98
CA VAL A 134 -9.65 8.04 -6.39
C VAL A 134 -8.32 8.41 -7.03
N LEU A 135 -7.89 7.61 -7.99
CA LEU A 135 -6.77 7.91 -8.87
C LEU A 135 -7.28 8.79 -10.01
N ARG A 136 -7.05 10.10 -9.92
CA ARG A 136 -7.43 11.05 -10.97
C ARG A 136 -6.45 10.94 -12.13
N THR A 137 -6.95 10.51 -13.28
CA THR A 137 -6.11 10.30 -14.47
C THR A 137 -6.49 11.24 -15.61
N GLU A 138 -5.75 11.19 -16.70
CA GLU A 138 -6.25 11.63 -17.98
C GLU A 138 -7.53 10.84 -18.36
N PRO A 139 -8.35 11.34 -19.31
CA PRO A 139 -9.61 10.68 -19.68
C PRO A 139 -9.41 9.21 -20.07
N LEU A 140 -10.22 8.35 -19.48
CA LEU A 140 -10.22 6.91 -19.74
C LEU A 140 -11.06 6.59 -20.99
N SER A 141 -10.57 5.71 -21.84
CA SER A 141 -11.36 5.11 -22.93
C SER A 141 -12.18 3.92 -22.40
N ASP A 142 -13.12 3.39 -23.21
CA ASP A 142 -13.99 2.28 -22.81
C ASP A 142 -13.30 0.91 -22.70
N VAL A 143 -12.00 0.86 -22.94
CA VAL A 143 -11.23 -0.39 -22.84
C VAL A 143 -10.80 -0.68 -21.40
N LYS A 144 -10.42 -1.93 -21.14
CA LYS A 144 -9.98 -2.39 -19.82
C LYS A 144 -8.78 -1.58 -19.31
N CYS A 145 -8.88 -1.10 -18.07
CA CYS A 145 -7.76 -0.53 -17.32
C CYS A 145 -7.12 -1.58 -16.43
N GLN A 146 -5.84 -1.42 -16.20
CA GLN A 146 -5.10 -2.14 -15.17
C GLN A 146 -4.50 -1.14 -14.19
N VAL A 147 -4.71 -1.37 -12.90
CA VAL A 147 -4.03 -0.65 -11.82
C VAL A 147 -3.03 -1.60 -11.19
N SER A 148 -1.83 -1.12 -10.96
CA SER A 148 -0.78 -1.85 -10.23
C SER A 148 -0.28 -0.99 -9.08
N PHE A 149 0.04 -1.62 -7.96
CA PHE A 149 0.62 -0.95 -6.81
C PHE A 149 1.93 -1.62 -6.40
N ALA A 150 2.97 -0.81 -6.13
CA ALA A 150 4.24 -1.25 -5.58
C ALA A 150 4.96 -2.36 -6.37
N TRP A 151 4.84 -2.41 -7.69
CA TRP A 151 5.57 -3.34 -8.57
C TRP A 151 7.02 -2.88 -8.84
N VAL A 152 7.67 -2.40 -7.80
CA VAL A 152 9.06 -1.93 -7.81
C VAL A 152 9.80 -2.54 -6.63
N PRO A 153 11.14 -2.69 -6.69
CA PRO A 153 11.92 -3.28 -5.60
C PRO A 153 11.77 -2.54 -4.27
N TYR A 154 11.73 -1.22 -4.33
CA TYR A 154 11.59 -0.35 -3.17
C TYR A 154 10.57 0.76 -3.46
N ILE A 155 9.78 1.11 -2.45
CA ILE A 155 8.85 2.23 -2.49
C ILE A 155 8.65 2.78 -1.08
N ARG A 156 8.47 4.10 -0.97
CA ARG A 156 7.94 4.72 0.24
C ARG A 156 6.42 4.67 0.19
N VAL A 157 5.84 3.88 1.08
CA VAL A 157 4.38 3.84 1.24
C VAL A 157 3.95 5.08 2.00
N ARG A 158 2.86 5.70 1.56
CA ARG A 158 2.31 6.93 2.16
C ARG A 158 0.87 6.80 2.62
N ILE A 159 0.20 5.71 2.28
CA ILE A 159 -1.25 5.54 2.52
C ILE A 159 -1.46 4.45 3.56
N TYR A 160 -2.12 4.82 4.64
CA TYR A 160 -2.34 4.02 5.83
C TYR A 160 -3.80 4.02 6.24
N ASN A 161 -4.20 3.02 7.03
CA ASN A 161 -5.46 3.03 7.77
C ASN A 161 -5.30 3.73 9.13
N SER A 162 -6.39 3.82 9.89
CA SER A 162 -6.40 4.48 11.19
C SER A 162 -5.57 3.82 12.29
N CYS A 163 -5.02 2.62 12.07
CA CYS A 163 -4.05 1.97 12.95
C CYS A 163 -2.61 2.03 12.40
N LEU A 164 -2.35 2.94 11.45
CA LEU A 164 -1.06 3.12 10.79
C LEU A 164 -0.56 1.85 10.08
N LEU A 165 -1.48 1.00 9.68
CA LEU A 165 -1.24 -0.10 8.77
C LEU A 165 -1.46 0.42 7.34
N TYR A 166 -0.57 0.10 6.42
CA TYR A 166 -0.61 0.63 5.05
C TYR A 166 -1.20 -0.37 4.05
N THR A 167 -1.59 0.16 2.90
CA THR A 167 -2.06 -0.65 1.76
C THR A 167 -0.93 -1.41 1.08
#